data_5ef11c459806277031959e9a31eac8c7
#
_entry.id   5ef11c459806277031959e9a31eac8c7
#
_cell.length_a   1.000
_cell.length_b   1.000
_cell.length_c   1.000
_cell.angle_alpha   90.00
_cell.angle_beta   90.00
_cell.angle_gamma   90.00
#
_symmetry.space_group_name_H-M   'P 1'
#
loop_
_entity.id
_entity.type
_entity.pdbx_description
1 polymer ?
#
loop_
_entity_poly.entity_id
_entity_poly.type
_entity_poly.pdbx_seq_one_letter_code
_entity_poly.pdbx_strand_id
1 'polypeptide(L)'
;GYNICEKRRGIVPKTLELLLKKRLKYKRLRREVKDETLRRVYNLRQEALKWILVTCFGYLGYRNARFGKVDAHIAVCAFAREALLKTAKMAEERGFEIIHGIVDSLWIRKAGASPREVAEFCREVSKEIGVPLSVEGRYRWIVFLPSRVLSDVPVLNRYYGVFEDGRIKVRGIEARRRDTPPFIAEAQMSMIRELAKAKNAKEFMEKIPSALKRLRYYAEALIEQKVAPQQLLITKQLSHEPSKYAHDVFQAIAAKQLTRLGVDVSAGQTVQYLIVDAKNRRVQNRVLVSQLVNSHVRYDVEKYLGLLFMAAENILLPFGYSAQKIRDYVLYGERQVILN
;
A
#
# COMPACT_ATOMS: atom_id res chain seq x y z
N GLY A 1 7.41 -16.06 29.25
CA GLY A 1 5.96 -15.95 29.25
C GLY A 1 5.48 -14.62 29.82
N TYR A 2 4.27 -14.22 29.42
CA TYR A 2 3.63 -13.02 29.97
C TYR A 2 2.54 -13.42 30.95
N ASN A 3 2.60 -12.88 32.17
CA ASN A 3 1.57 -13.11 33.17
C ASN A 3 0.38 -12.16 32.93
N ILE A 4 -0.79 -12.73 32.65
CA ILE A 4 -2.04 -11.98 32.53
C ILE A 4 -2.73 -12.01 33.90
N CYS A 5 -3.15 -10.84 34.41
CA CYS A 5 -3.91 -10.78 35.64
C CYS A 5 -5.34 -11.29 35.40
N GLU A 6 -5.68 -12.41 35.97
CA GLU A 6 -6.99 -13.00 35.88
C GLU A 6 -7.98 -12.50 36.97
N LYS A 7 -7.46 -11.83 38.01
CA LYS A 7 -8.26 -11.36 39.15
C LYS A 7 -9.28 -10.27 38.76
N ARG A 8 -8.93 -9.41 37.80
CA ARG A 8 -9.85 -8.37 37.30
C ARG A 8 -9.52 -7.93 35.89
N ARG A 9 -10.52 -7.57 35.13
CA ARG A 9 -10.38 -7.00 33.80
C ARG A 9 -9.86 -5.57 33.88
N GLY A 10 -8.81 -5.25 33.12
CA GLY A 10 -8.22 -3.93 33.06
C GLY A 10 -9.12 -2.86 32.42
N ILE A 11 -8.76 -1.58 32.60
CA ILE A 11 -9.54 -0.45 32.06
C ILE A 11 -9.54 -0.44 30.52
N VAL A 12 -8.39 -0.70 29.89
CA VAL A 12 -8.26 -0.70 28.42
C VAL A 12 -9.18 -1.76 27.78
N PRO A 13 -9.14 -3.06 28.16
CA PRO A 13 -10.06 -4.05 27.61
C PRO A 13 -11.55 -3.71 27.84
N LYS A 14 -11.90 -3.15 29.01
CA LYS A 14 -13.28 -2.73 29.29
C LYS A 14 -13.75 -1.65 28.32
N THR A 15 -12.93 -0.64 28.08
CA THR A 15 -13.24 0.46 27.17
C THR A 15 -13.32 -0.01 25.71
N LEU A 16 -12.34 -0.82 25.27
CA LEU A 16 -12.28 -1.33 23.91
C LEU A 16 -13.45 -2.27 23.57
N GLU A 17 -13.94 -3.04 24.55
CA GLU A 17 -15.09 -3.94 24.33
C GLU A 17 -16.34 -3.18 23.89
N LEU A 18 -16.64 -2.05 24.54
CA LEU A 18 -17.81 -1.22 24.18
C LEU A 18 -17.67 -0.67 22.76
N LEU A 19 -16.48 -0.19 22.40
CA LEU A 19 -16.20 0.35 21.07
C LEU A 19 -16.25 -0.75 20.01
N LEU A 20 -15.71 -1.93 20.31
CA LEU A 20 -15.73 -3.08 19.40
C LEU A 20 -17.17 -3.57 19.15
N LYS A 21 -18.00 -3.71 20.21
CA LYS A 21 -19.41 -4.08 20.10
C LYS A 21 -20.18 -3.08 19.21
N LYS A 22 -19.98 -1.77 19.41
CA LYS A 22 -20.59 -0.73 18.57
C LYS A 22 -20.14 -0.85 17.12
N ARG A 23 -18.84 -1.06 16.86
CA ARG A 23 -18.31 -1.23 15.51
C ARG A 23 -18.92 -2.44 14.81
N LEU A 24 -18.98 -3.59 15.49
CA LEU A 24 -19.58 -4.81 14.94
C LEU A 24 -21.07 -4.62 14.63
N LYS A 25 -21.82 -3.92 15.49
CA LYS A 25 -23.22 -3.55 15.23
C LYS A 25 -23.35 -2.72 13.94
N TYR A 26 -22.53 -1.65 13.75
CA TYR A 26 -22.61 -0.85 12.54
C TYR A 26 -22.15 -1.61 11.27
N LYS A 27 -21.18 -2.53 11.40
CA LYS A 27 -20.82 -3.43 10.29
C LYS A 27 -21.98 -4.32 9.85
N ARG A 28 -22.76 -4.85 10.81
CA ARG A 28 -23.96 -5.64 10.53
C ARG A 28 -25.04 -4.79 9.88
N LEU A 29 -25.43 -3.67 10.52
CA LEU A 29 -26.45 -2.76 10.00
C LEU A 29 -26.15 -2.27 8.57
N ARG A 30 -24.87 -1.99 8.25
CA ARG A 30 -24.44 -1.62 6.90
C ARG A 30 -24.75 -2.70 5.85
N ARG A 31 -24.68 -3.98 6.24
CA ARG A 31 -24.96 -5.12 5.33
C ARG A 31 -26.45 -5.34 5.14
N GLU A 32 -27.24 -5.09 6.18
CA GLU A 32 -28.68 -5.35 6.22
C GLU A 32 -29.52 -4.22 5.62
N VAL A 33 -29.04 -2.97 5.72
CA VAL A 33 -29.79 -1.80 5.26
C VAL A 33 -29.78 -1.68 3.73
N LYS A 34 -30.96 -1.43 3.16
CA LYS A 34 -31.15 -1.18 1.71
C LYS A 34 -30.92 0.30 1.32
N ASP A 35 -31.25 1.21 2.23
CA ASP A 35 -31.08 2.66 2.02
C ASP A 35 -29.59 3.02 1.93
N GLU A 36 -29.20 3.64 0.82
CA GLU A 36 -27.81 3.97 0.53
C GLU A 36 -27.27 5.08 1.45
N THR A 37 -28.11 6.03 1.85
CA THR A 37 -27.73 7.10 2.77
C THR A 37 -27.40 6.53 4.15
N LEU A 38 -28.27 5.68 4.69
CA LEU A 38 -28.01 4.98 5.95
C LEU A 38 -26.82 4.04 5.86
N ARG A 39 -26.64 3.35 4.73
CA ARG A 39 -25.45 2.51 4.47
C ARG A 39 -24.17 3.31 4.57
N ARG A 40 -24.15 4.50 3.97
CA ARG A 40 -23.02 5.44 4.05
C ARG A 40 -22.78 5.91 5.49
N VAL A 41 -23.81 6.28 6.23
CA VAL A 41 -23.72 6.69 7.64
C VAL A 41 -23.12 5.57 8.49
N TYR A 42 -23.63 4.33 8.36
CA TYR A 42 -23.09 3.20 9.12
C TYR A 42 -21.66 2.86 8.72
N ASN A 43 -21.29 3.04 7.45
CA ASN A 43 -19.91 2.89 7.02
C ASN A 43 -18.98 3.91 7.68
N LEU A 44 -19.31 5.19 7.68
CA LEU A 44 -18.52 6.23 8.33
C LEU A 44 -18.37 6.00 9.83
N ARG A 45 -19.44 5.62 10.51
CA ARG A 45 -19.42 5.30 11.95
C ARG A 45 -18.51 4.12 12.28
N GLN A 46 -18.60 3.01 11.50
CA GLN A 46 -17.73 1.85 11.74
C GLN A 46 -16.26 2.14 11.41
N GLU A 47 -15.99 3.02 10.45
CA GLU A 47 -14.63 3.46 10.11
C GLU A 47 -14.03 4.35 11.19
N ALA A 48 -14.78 5.31 11.70
CA ALA A 48 -14.35 6.14 12.84
C ALA A 48 -13.99 5.27 14.06
N LEU A 49 -14.87 4.32 14.42
CA LEU A 49 -14.59 3.36 15.50
C LEU A 49 -13.38 2.46 15.20
N LYS A 50 -13.16 2.07 13.94
CA LYS A 50 -11.96 1.33 13.53
C LYS A 50 -10.70 2.12 13.84
N TRP A 51 -10.66 3.40 13.50
CA TRP A 51 -9.48 4.23 13.75
C TRP A 51 -9.19 4.38 15.24
N ILE A 52 -10.22 4.57 16.08
CA ILE A 52 -10.07 4.61 17.55
C ILE A 52 -9.48 3.29 18.06
N LEU A 53 -10.01 2.14 17.63
CA LEU A 53 -9.54 0.82 18.05
C LEU A 53 -8.10 0.54 17.60
N VAL A 54 -7.73 0.92 16.37
CA VAL A 54 -6.39 0.71 15.83
C VAL A 54 -5.35 1.60 16.53
N THR A 55 -5.70 2.84 16.83
CA THR A 55 -4.77 3.77 17.52
C THR A 55 -4.53 3.37 18.99
N CYS A 56 -5.47 2.67 19.63
CA CYS A 56 -5.28 2.17 21.00
C CYS A 56 -4.09 1.22 21.14
N PHE A 57 -3.80 0.42 20.13
CA PHE A 57 -2.62 -0.45 20.14
C PHE A 57 -1.32 0.37 20.20
N GLY A 58 -1.17 1.39 19.34
CA GLY A 58 -0.02 2.30 19.36
C GLY A 58 0.04 3.11 20.66
N TYR A 59 -1.11 3.51 21.20
CA TYR A 59 -1.21 4.20 22.48
C TYR A 59 -0.65 3.39 23.66
N LEU A 60 -0.86 2.07 23.69
CA LEU A 60 -0.28 1.19 24.70
C LEU A 60 1.25 1.25 24.74
N GLY A 61 1.90 1.37 23.59
CA GLY A 61 3.36 1.46 23.47
C GLY A 61 3.92 2.89 23.56
N TYR A 62 3.06 3.91 23.66
CA TYR A 62 3.50 5.29 23.71
C TYR A 62 3.96 5.68 25.11
N ARG A 63 5.22 6.13 25.22
CA ARG A 63 5.88 6.43 26.49
C ARG A 63 5.10 7.40 27.40
N ASN A 64 4.49 8.42 26.82
CA ASN A 64 3.79 9.47 27.56
C ASN A 64 2.28 9.23 27.69
N ALA A 65 1.78 8.07 27.29
CA ALA A 65 0.35 7.74 27.41
C ALA A 65 -0.01 7.44 28.87
N ARG A 66 -1.02 8.13 29.41
CA ARG A 66 -1.47 7.98 30.79
C ARG A 66 -1.81 6.53 31.17
N PHE A 67 -2.39 5.76 30.26
CA PHE A 67 -2.75 4.35 30.45
C PHE A 67 -1.91 3.41 29.58
N GLY A 68 -0.81 3.92 29.01
CA GLY A 68 0.12 3.12 28.23
C GLY A 68 0.94 2.21 29.12
N LYS A 69 1.26 1.01 28.61
CA LYS A 69 2.22 0.09 29.22
C LYS A 69 2.90 -0.69 28.10
N VAL A 70 4.20 -0.49 27.95
CA VAL A 70 4.99 -1.12 26.88
C VAL A 70 4.91 -2.65 26.96
N ASP A 71 4.96 -3.24 28.18
CA ASP A 71 4.82 -4.68 28.36
C ASP A 71 3.51 -5.22 27.81
N ALA A 72 2.39 -4.47 27.97
CA ALA A 72 1.09 -4.86 27.42
C ALA A 72 1.10 -4.78 25.88
N HIS A 73 1.76 -3.78 25.32
CA HIS A 73 1.93 -3.66 23.86
C HIS A 73 2.75 -4.85 23.31
N ILE A 74 3.88 -5.20 23.95
CA ILE A 74 4.70 -6.34 23.56
C ILE A 74 3.93 -7.66 23.72
N ALA A 75 3.15 -7.81 24.79
CA ALA A 75 2.34 -9.00 25.01
C ALA A 75 1.27 -9.18 23.92
N VAL A 76 0.59 -8.11 23.49
CA VAL A 76 -0.37 -8.16 22.36
C VAL A 76 0.33 -8.65 21.09
N CYS A 77 1.54 -8.16 20.79
CA CYS A 77 2.31 -8.62 19.64
C CYS A 77 2.70 -10.11 19.77
N ALA A 78 3.07 -10.57 20.96
CA ALA A 78 3.43 -11.96 21.21
C ALA A 78 2.24 -12.90 21.03
N PHE A 79 1.07 -12.59 21.59
CA PHE A 79 -0.15 -13.37 21.40
C PHE A 79 -0.63 -13.37 19.95
N ALA A 80 -0.56 -12.24 19.26
CA ALA A 80 -0.92 -12.18 17.84
C ALA A 80 0.00 -13.07 16.99
N ARG A 81 1.30 -13.08 17.25
CA ARG A 81 2.27 -13.96 16.59
C ARG A 81 2.00 -15.42 16.88
N GLU A 82 1.73 -15.77 18.14
CA GLU A 82 1.40 -17.13 18.54
C GLU A 82 0.13 -17.63 17.84
N ALA A 83 -0.92 -16.80 17.80
CA ALA A 83 -2.14 -17.10 17.06
C ALA A 83 -1.88 -17.36 15.56
N LEU A 84 -1.02 -16.53 14.93
CA LEU A 84 -0.64 -16.72 13.54
C LEU A 84 0.14 -18.02 13.32
N LEU A 85 1.13 -18.33 14.16
CA LEU A 85 1.92 -19.55 14.09
C LEU A 85 1.07 -20.79 14.32
N LYS A 86 0.15 -20.76 15.29
CA LYS A 86 -0.80 -21.84 15.54
C LYS A 86 -1.72 -22.06 14.35
N THR A 87 -2.21 -20.98 13.73
CA THR A 87 -3.00 -21.04 12.51
C THR A 87 -2.22 -21.68 11.36
N ALA A 88 -0.94 -21.31 11.19
CA ALA A 88 -0.08 -21.89 10.16
C ALA A 88 0.12 -23.39 10.38
N LYS A 89 0.45 -23.82 11.61
CA LYS A 89 0.59 -25.24 11.96
C LYS A 89 -0.67 -26.03 11.68
N MET A 90 -1.83 -25.54 12.10
CA MET A 90 -3.12 -26.18 11.82
C MET A 90 -3.42 -26.27 10.31
N ALA A 91 -2.96 -25.29 9.52
CA ALA A 91 -3.12 -25.31 8.06
C ALA A 91 -2.23 -26.41 7.45
N GLU A 92 -0.97 -26.53 7.89
CA GLU A 92 -0.05 -27.59 7.44
C GLU A 92 -0.57 -28.99 7.79
N GLU A 93 -1.08 -29.19 9.01
CA GLU A 93 -1.71 -30.44 9.46
C GLU A 93 -2.91 -30.85 8.59
N ARG A 94 -3.58 -29.88 7.95
CA ARG A 94 -4.65 -30.13 6.97
C ARG A 94 -4.18 -30.20 5.52
N GLY A 95 -2.88 -30.24 5.30
CA GLY A 95 -2.26 -30.34 3.97
C GLY A 95 -2.31 -29.05 3.16
N PHE A 96 -2.47 -27.89 3.81
CA PHE A 96 -2.25 -26.60 3.16
C PHE A 96 -0.77 -26.25 3.20
N GLU A 97 -0.27 -25.74 2.10
CA GLU A 97 1.05 -25.12 2.00
C GLU A 97 0.96 -23.66 2.43
N ILE A 98 1.88 -23.21 3.28
CA ILE A 98 1.98 -21.82 3.69
C ILE A 98 2.80 -21.05 2.65
N ILE A 99 2.16 -20.13 1.95
CA ILE A 99 2.80 -19.28 0.94
C ILE A 99 3.38 -18.03 1.59
N HIS A 100 2.63 -17.41 2.52
CA HIS A 100 3.03 -16.15 3.14
C HIS A 100 2.24 -15.90 4.43
N GLY A 101 2.89 -15.24 5.39
CA GLY A 101 2.24 -14.81 6.63
C GLY A 101 2.73 -13.43 7.06
N ILE A 102 1.82 -12.55 7.44
CA ILE A 102 2.14 -11.23 7.96
C ILE A 102 1.10 -10.74 8.95
N VAL A 103 1.55 -10.36 10.14
CA VAL A 103 0.77 -9.74 11.23
C VAL A 103 -0.45 -10.61 11.64
N ASP A 104 -1.56 -10.52 10.92
CA ASP A 104 -2.86 -11.15 11.19
C ASP A 104 -3.44 -11.84 9.94
N SER A 105 -2.62 -12.06 8.94
CA SER A 105 -3.04 -12.62 7.65
C SER A 105 -2.12 -13.77 7.22
N LEU A 106 -2.73 -14.83 6.68
CA LEU A 106 -2.05 -16.01 6.16
C LEU A 106 -2.52 -16.28 4.72
N TRP A 107 -1.57 -16.55 3.82
CA TRP A 107 -1.82 -17.03 2.47
C TRP A 107 -1.48 -18.50 2.41
N ILE A 108 -2.46 -19.30 2.07
CA ILE A 108 -2.34 -20.76 2.01
C ILE A 108 -2.70 -21.27 0.62
N ARG A 109 -2.12 -22.40 0.22
CA ARG A 109 -2.39 -23.06 -1.04
C ARG A 109 -2.68 -24.54 -0.79
N LYS A 110 -3.70 -25.07 -1.46
CA LYS A 110 -3.96 -26.51 -1.53
C LYS A 110 -4.67 -26.81 -2.85
N ALA A 111 -4.12 -27.72 -3.63
CA ALA A 111 -4.74 -28.15 -4.88
C ALA A 111 -6.09 -28.81 -4.58
N GLY A 112 -7.12 -28.45 -5.34
CA GLY A 112 -8.45 -29.02 -5.20
C GLY A 112 -9.25 -28.61 -3.95
N ALA A 113 -8.71 -27.73 -3.09
CA ALA A 113 -9.42 -27.30 -1.90
C ALA A 113 -10.74 -26.59 -2.27
N SER A 114 -11.84 -27.07 -1.68
CA SER A 114 -13.16 -26.48 -1.87
C SER A 114 -13.36 -25.24 -0.99
N PRO A 115 -14.25 -24.30 -1.36
CA PRO A 115 -14.63 -23.17 -0.50
C PRO A 115 -15.18 -23.61 0.86
N ARG A 116 -15.87 -24.77 0.90
CA ARG A 116 -16.41 -25.36 2.11
C ARG A 116 -15.30 -25.81 3.07
N GLU A 117 -14.30 -26.51 2.55
CA GLU A 117 -13.13 -26.96 3.33
C GLU A 117 -12.39 -25.76 3.96
N VAL A 118 -12.15 -24.67 3.19
CA VAL A 118 -11.52 -23.46 3.72
C VAL A 118 -12.38 -22.80 4.78
N ALA A 119 -13.70 -22.75 4.60
CA ALA A 119 -14.61 -22.19 5.59
C ALA A 119 -14.66 -23.02 6.89
N GLU A 120 -14.61 -24.35 6.79
CA GLU A 120 -14.49 -25.26 7.93
C GLU A 120 -13.19 -25.06 8.68
N PHE A 121 -12.08 -25.00 7.98
CA PHE A 121 -10.77 -24.66 8.54
C PHE A 121 -10.82 -23.33 9.31
N CYS A 122 -11.37 -22.26 8.73
CA CYS A 122 -11.50 -20.98 9.43
C CYS A 122 -12.33 -21.06 10.71
N ARG A 123 -13.40 -21.87 10.72
CA ARG A 123 -14.23 -22.06 11.94
C ARG A 123 -13.45 -22.77 13.03
N GLU A 124 -12.73 -23.82 12.71
CA GLU A 124 -11.92 -24.57 13.68
C GLU A 124 -10.81 -23.71 14.28
N VAL A 125 -10.05 -23.04 13.41
CA VAL A 125 -9.00 -22.13 13.87
C VAL A 125 -9.59 -21.04 14.77
N SER A 126 -10.74 -20.45 14.37
CA SER A 126 -11.40 -19.41 15.18
C SER A 126 -11.79 -19.91 16.58
N LYS A 127 -12.22 -21.17 16.68
CA LYS A 127 -12.54 -21.82 17.96
C LYS A 127 -11.28 -22.04 18.81
N GLU A 128 -10.22 -22.51 18.17
CA GLU A 128 -8.97 -22.89 18.83
C GLU A 128 -8.16 -21.68 19.33
N ILE A 129 -8.10 -20.60 18.55
CA ILE A 129 -7.37 -19.38 18.92
C ILE A 129 -8.23 -18.35 19.67
N GLY A 130 -9.54 -18.55 19.76
CA GLY A 130 -10.47 -17.60 20.39
C GLY A 130 -10.66 -16.28 19.63
N VAL A 131 -10.19 -16.18 18.38
CA VAL A 131 -10.29 -14.98 17.53
C VAL A 131 -10.94 -15.35 16.20
N PRO A 132 -11.98 -14.60 15.75
CA PRO A 132 -12.62 -14.89 14.47
C PRO A 132 -11.68 -14.77 13.28
N LEU A 133 -11.46 -15.87 12.59
CA LEU A 133 -10.76 -15.92 11.31
C LEU A 133 -11.79 -15.91 10.15
N SER A 134 -11.51 -15.19 9.09
CA SER A 134 -12.38 -15.13 7.91
C SER A 134 -11.57 -15.19 6.63
N VAL A 135 -12.16 -15.78 5.60
CA VAL A 135 -11.59 -15.78 4.24
C VAL A 135 -11.75 -14.41 3.63
N GLU A 136 -10.66 -13.78 3.22
CA GLU A 136 -10.68 -12.52 2.48
C GLU A 136 -11.07 -12.72 1.01
N GLY A 137 -10.62 -13.81 0.42
CA GLY A 137 -10.90 -14.20 -0.95
C GLY A 137 -9.94 -15.29 -1.44
N ARG A 138 -10.23 -15.83 -2.63
CA ARG A 138 -9.38 -16.77 -3.33
C ARG A 138 -8.68 -16.05 -4.47
N TYR A 139 -7.33 -16.10 -4.46
CA TYR A 139 -6.55 -15.49 -5.53
C TYR A 139 -6.55 -16.39 -6.76
N ARG A 140 -6.72 -15.76 -7.91
CA ARG A 140 -6.44 -16.36 -9.21
C ARG A 140 -4.93 -16.48 -9.40
N TRP A 141 -4.23 -15.41 -9.05
CA TRP A 141 -2.78 -15.33 -8.96
C TRP A 141 -2.37 -14.15 -8.05
N ILE A 142 -1.16 -14.24 -7.50
CA ILE A 142 -0.54 -13.21 -6.68
C ILE A 142 0.95 -13.17 -6.96
N VAL A 143 1.54 -11.98 -6.97
CA VAL A 143 2.98 -11.75 -7.18
C VAL A 143 3.53 -11.05 -5.95
N PHE A 144 4.44 -11.69 -5.24
CA PHE A 144 5.23 -11.08 -4.18
C PHE A 144 6.48 -10.45 -4.78
N LEU A 145 6.76 -9.20 -4.40
CA LEU A 145 7.83 -8.42 -5.00
C LEU A 145 9.13 -8.57 -4.23
N PRO A 146 10.27 -8.69 -4.93
CA PRO A 146 11.57 -8.86 -4.31
C PRO A 146 12.00 -7.62 -3.52
N SER A 147 12.91 -7.85 -2.57
CA SER A 147 13.67 -6.79 -1.94
C SER A 147 14.60 -6.11 -2.95
N ARG A 148 14.80 -4.80 -2.81
CA ARG A 148 15.80 -4.09 -3.61
C ARG A 148 17.24 -4.35 -3.14
N VAL A 149 17.39 -4.89 -1.93
CA VAL A 149 18.70 -5.20 -1.33
C VAL A 149 19.05 -6.66 -1.53
N LEU A 150 18.05 -7.56 -1.42
CA LEU A 150 18.19 -9.00 -1.57
C LEU A 150 17.17 -9.46 -2.62
N SER A 151 17.61 -9.53 -3.88
CA SER A 151 16.74 -9.81 -5.03
C SER A 151 15.97 -11.13 -4.96
N ASP A 152 16.53 -12.12 -4.24
CA ASP A 152 15.98 -13.47 -4.14
C ASP A 152 14.97 -13.63 -2.98
N VAL A 153 14.81 -12.57 -2.16
CA VAL A 153 13.91 -12.58 -1.00
C VAL A 153 12.74 -11.63 -1.23
N PRO A 154 11.50 -12.14 -1.23
CA PRO A 154 10.33 -11.28 -1.35
C PRO A 154 10.14 -10.42 -0.10
N VAL A 155 9.66 -9.20 -0.30
CA VAL A 155 9.32 -8.30 0.80
C VAL A 155 7.89 -8.60 1.27
N LEU A 156 7.73 -8.86 2.56
CA LEU A 156 6.48 -9.32 3.17
C LEU A 156 5.26 -8.42 2.90
N ASN A 157 5.44 -7.12 2.78
CA ASN A 157 4.36 -6.15 2.62
C ASN A 157 4.28 -5.54 1.21
N ARG A 158 4.95 -6.15 0.21
CA ARG A 158 4.95 -5.67 -1.19
C ARG A 158 4.47 -6.77 -2.13
N TYR A 159 3.24 -6.64 -2.60
CA TYR A 159 2.62 -7.60 -3.51
C TYR A 159 1.45 -6.99 -4.26
N TYR A 160 1.06 -7.63 -5.35
CA TYR A 160 -0.19 -7.40 -6.06
C TYR A 160 -0.76 -8.71 -6.56
N GLY A 161 -2.08 -8.77 -6.70
CA GLY A 161 -2.76 -9.98 -7.11
C GLY A 161 -4.21 -9.73 -7.48
N VAL A 162 -4.84 -10.74 -8.08
CA VAL A 162 -6.23 -10.71 -8.52
C VAL A 162 -6.99 -11.87 -7.90
N PHE A 163 -8.11 -11.56 -7.27
CA PHE A 163 -9.04 -12.55 -6.77
C PHE A 163 -9.86 -13.18 -7.90
N GLU A 164 -10.43 -14.35 -7.66
CA GLU A 164 -11.32 -15.01 -8.63
C GLU A 164 -12.54 -14.17 -9.01
N ASP A 165 -13.02 -13.31 -8.10
CA ASP A 165 -14.11 -12.37 -8.32
C ASP A 165 -13.69 -11.10 -9.11
N GLY A 166 -12.44 -11.03 -9.57
CA GLY A 166 -11.88 -9.93 -10.35
C GLY A 166 -11.37 -8.74 -9.53
N ARG A 167 -11.56 -8.72 -8.21
CA ARG A 167 -10.98 -7.67 -7.36
C ARG A 167 -9.45 -7.70 -7.41
N ILE A 168 -8.84 -6.53 -7.58
CA ILE A 168 -7.39 -6.37 -7.54
C ILE A 168 -6.97 -5.91 -6.14
N LYS A 169 -5.97 -6.58 -5.57
CA LYS A 169 -5.33 -6.17 -4.32
C LYS A 169 -3.89 -5.79 -4.56
N VAL A 170 -3.51 -4.61 -4.06
CA VAL A 170 -2.13 -4.10 -4.16
C VAL A 170 -1.65 -3.61 -2.79
N ARG A 171 -0.40 -3.88 -2.47
CA ARG A 171 0.25 -3.47 -1.21
C ARG A 171 1.68 -3.02 -1.47
N GLY A 172 2.09 -1.94 -0.80
CA GLY A 172 3.48 -1.46 -0.73
C GLY A 172 4.09 -1.03 -2.05
N ILE A 173 3.29 -0.81 -3.10
CA ILE A 173 3.72 -0.31 -4.40
C ILE A 173 3.27 1.15 -4.61
N GLU A 174 3.77 1.78 -5.66
CA GLU A 174 3.59 3.21 -5.94
C GLU A 174 2.11 3.60 -6.00
N ALA A 175 1.24 2.78 -6.57
CA ALA A 175 -0.21 3.00 -6.65
C ALA A 175 -0.91 3.14 -5.28
N ARG A 176 -0.26 2.78 -4.17
CA ARG A 176 -0.79 2.90 -2.81
C ARG A 176 -0.02 3.89 -1.94
N ARG A 177 1.03 4.46 -2.45
CA ARG A 177 1.88 5.41 -1.72
C ARG A 177 1.31 6.83 -1.84
N ARG A 178 1.32 7.57 -0.74
CA ARG A 178 0.85 8.96 -0.70
C ARG A 178 1.77 9.95 -1.43
N ASP A 179 3.06 9.58 -1.57
CA ASP A 179 4.08 10.40 -2.19
C ASP A 179 4.25 10.14 -3.69
N THR A 180 3.46 9.24 -4.26
CA THR A 180 3.43 9.00 -5.70
C THR A 180 2.45 9.97 -6.38
N PRO A 181 2.87 10.64 -7.47
CA PRO A 181 1.94 11.45 -8.26
C PRO A 181 0.74 10.64 -8.75
N PRO A 182 -0.49 11.20 -8.74
CA PRO A 182 -1.69 10.50 -9.19
C PRO A 182 -1.57 9.88 -10.57
N PHE A 183 -0.95 10.58 -11.52
CA PHE A 183 -0.72 10.08 -12.88
C PHE A 183 0.16 8.81 -12.91
N ILE A 184 1.23 8.78 -12.14
CA ILE A 184 2.13 7.60 -12.05
C ILE A 184 1.42 6.43 -11.36
N ALA A 185 0.66 6.71 -10.30
CA ALA A 185 -0.14 5.69 -9.60
C ALA A 185 -1.18 5.05 -10.53
N GLU A 186 -1.86 5.87 -11.35
CA GLU A 186 -2.84 5.39 -12.33
C GLU A 186 -2.19 4.61 -13.47
N ALA A 187 -1.02 5.04 -13.96
CA ALA A 187 -0.26 4.30 -14.96
C ALA A 187 0.09 2.88 -14.47
N GLN A 188 0.61 2.76 -13.24
CA GLN A 188 0.91 1.46 -12.64
C GLN A 188 -0.36 0.61 -12.46
N MET A 189 -1.46 1.20 -12.01
CA MET A 189 -2.75 0.49 -11.91
C MET A 189 -3.30 0.08 -13.26
N SER A 190 -3.13 0.88 -14.30
CA SER A 190 -3.53 0.53 -15.68
C SER A 190 -2.78 -0.70 -16.19
N MET A 191 -1.47 -0.80 -15.93
CA MET A 191 -0.69 -2.00 -16.23
C MET A 191 -1.20 -3.22 -15.46
N ILE A 192 -1.46 -3.07 -14.15
CA ILE A 192 -1.97 -4.17 -13.31
C ILE A 192 -3.35 -4.62 -13.78
N ARG A 193 -4.24 -3.71 -14.20
CA ARG A 193 -5.56 -4.09 -14.78
C ARG A 193 -5.40 -4.87 -16.07
N GLU A 194 -4.39 -4.58 -16.89
CA GLU A 194 -4.12 -5.36 -18.11
C GLU A 194 -3.63 -6.76 -17.75
N LEU A 195 -2.68 -6.88 -16.81
CA LEU A 195 -2.21 -8.16 -16.29
C LEU A 195 -3.32 -8.96 -15.60
N ALA A 196 -4.27 -8.28 -14.96
CA ALA A 196 -5.41 -8.89 -14.26
C ALA A 196 -6.37 -9.67 -15.17
N LYS A 197 -6.29 -9.50 -16.49
CA LYS A 197 -7.06 -10.28 -17.47
C LYS A 197 -6.56 -11.73 -17.58
N ALA A 198 -5.32 -12.01 -17.16
CA ALA A 198 -4.73 -13.34 -17.17
C ALA A 198 -5.41 -14.27 -16.15
N LYS A 199 -5.64 -15.53 -16.55
CA LYS A 199 -6.24 -16.56 -15.71
C LYS A 199 -5.22 -17.44 -14.99
N ASN A 200 -3.99 -17.47 -15.48
CA ASN A 200 -2.88 -18.27 -14.97
C ASN A 200 -1.53 -17.62 -15.26
N ALA A 201 -0.45 -18.23 -14.78
CA ALA A 201 0.91 -17.70 -14.93
C ALA A 201 1.37 -17.61 -16.40
N LYS A 202 0.96 -18.55 -17.27
CA LYS A 202 1.30 -18.52 -18.71
C LYS A 202 0.63 -17.31 -19.37
N GLU A 203 -0.67 -17.16 -19.20
CA GLU A 203 -1.40 -16.02 -19.74
C GLU A 203 -0.90 -14.67 -19.15
N PHE A 204 -0.44 -14.69 -17.89
CA PHE A 204 0.17 -13.50 -17.29
C PHE A 204 1.39 -13.02 -18.08
N MET A 205 2.30 -13.93 -18.44
CA MET A 205 3.49 -13.58 -19.24
C MET A 205 3.09 -13.06 -20.62
N GLU A 206 2.07 -13.63 -21.26
CA GLU A 206 1.53 -13.20 -22.54
C GLU A 206 0.88 -11.79 -22.48
N LYS A 207 0.46 -11.33 -21.28
CA LYS A 207 -0.11 -9.99 -21.07
C LYS A 207 0.92 -8.89 -20.81
N ILE A 208 2.19 -9.23 -20.53
CA ILE A 208 3.24 -8.24 -20.26
C ILE A 208 3.40 -7.25 -21.44
N PRO A 209 3.48 -7.67 -22.71
CA PRO A 209 3.56 -6.73 -23.83
C PRO A 209 2.36 -5.76 -23.88
N SER A 210 1.15 -6.24 -23.59
CA SER A 210 -0.04 -5.39 -23.52
C SER A 210 0.03 -4.38 -22.38
N ALA A 211 0.56 -4.77 -21.22
CA ALA A 211 0.80 -3.88 -20.10
C ALA A 211 1.85 -2.82 -20.42
N LEU A 212 2.94 -3.18 -21.12
CA LEU A 212 3.96 -2.24 -21.60
C LEU A 212 3.41 -1.27 -22.67
N LYS A 213 2.48 -1.73 -23.53
CA LYS A 213 1.77 -0.86 -24.46
C LYS A 213 0.92 0.21 -23.73
N ARG A 214 0.30 -0.18 -22.60
CA ARG A 214 -0.38 0.81 -21.73
C ARG A 214 0.60 1.82 -21.17
N LEU A 215 1.75 1.36 -20.68
CA LEU A 215 2.80 2.24 -20.16
C LEU A 215 3.30 3.25 -21.20
N ARG A 216 3.45 2.82 -22.47
CA ARG A 216 3.84 3.69 -23.59
C ARG A 216 2.88 4.87 -23.73
N TYR A 217 1.57 4.64 -23.69
CA TYR A 217 0.57 5.71 -23.74
C TYR A 217 0.83 6.79 -22.66
N TYR A 218 1.13 6.37 -21.42
CA TYR A 218 1.46 7.30 -20.34
C TYR A 218 2.80 8.00 -20.56
N ALA A 219 3.80 7.33 -21.10
CA ALA A 219 5.09 7.92 -21.43
C ALA A 219 4.97 8.98 -22.54
N GLU A 220 4.22 8.69 -23.59
CA GLU A 220 3.94 9.63 -24.69
C GLU A 220 3.23 10.89 -24.18
N ALA A 221 2.22 10.74 -23.31
CA ALA A 221 1.53 11.87 -22.69
C ALA A 221 2.48 12.77 -21.86
N LEU A 222 3.46 12.18 -21.16
CA LEU A 222 4.50 12.95 -20.45
C LEU A 222 5.43 13.68 -21.43
N ILE A 223 5.90 13.01 -22.47
CA ILE A 223 6.83 13.58 -23.47
C ILE A 223 6.17 14.76 -24.19
N GLU A 224 4.92 14.63 -24.56
CA GLU A 224 4.14 15.63 -25.25
C GLU A 224 3.62 16.76 -24.35
N GLN A 225 3.96 16.74 -23.05
CA GLN A 225 3.49 17.74 -22.06
C GLN A 225 1.94 17.84 -21.97
N LYS A 226 1.25 16.74 -22.25
CA LYS A 226 -0.24 16.69 -22.25
C LYS A 226 -0.84 16.37 -20.87
N VAL A 227 -0.02 16.07 -19.87
CA VAL A 227 -0.49 15.75 -18.51
C VAL A 227 -0.70 17.03 -17.73
N ALA A 228 -1.88 17.17 -17.13
CA ALA A 228 -2.16 18.32 -16.25
C ALA A 228 -1.17 18.34 -15.07
N PRO A 229 -0.49 19.47 -14.80
CA PRO A 229 0.54 19.55 -13.76
C PRO A 229 0.05 19.13 -12.37
N GLN A 230 -1.24 19.32 -12.07
CA GLN A 230 -1.87 18.91 -10.81
C GLN A 230 -1.84 17.39 -10.61
N GLN A 231 -1.85 16.59 -11.69
CA GLN A 231 -1.74 15.13 -11.63
C GLN A 231 -0.31 14.63 -11.39
N LEU A 232 0.68 15.53 -11.48
CA LEU A 232 2.08 15.25 -11.27
C LEU A 232 2.60 15.74 -9.92
N LEU A 233 1.75 16.30 -9.07
CA LEU A 233 2.11 16.76 -7.74
C LEU A 233 2.60 15.62 -6.85
N ILE A 234 3.75 15.84 -6.23
CA ILE A 234 4.34 14.95 -5.24
C ILE A 234 4.01 15.47 -3.84
N THR A 235 3.46 14.61 -2.99
CA THR A 235 3.17 14.94 -1.59
C THR A 235 4.25 14.34 -0.70
N LYS A 236 4.96 15.17 0.07
CA LYS A 236 6.00 14.70 1.01
C LYS A 236 5.79 15.29 2.39
N GLN A 237 5.99 14.45 3.41
CA GLN A 237 6.04 14.90 4.79
C GLN A 237 7.43 15.43 5.12
N LEU A 238 7.49 16.55 5.81
CA LEU A 238 8.74 17.11 6.30
C LEU A 238 9.24 16.32 7.50
N SER A 239 10.46 15.81 7.43
CA SER A 239 11.11 15.10 8.54
C SER A 239 11.78 16.05 9.54
N HIS A 240 12.07 17.27 9.12
CA HIS A 240 12.73 18.32 9.92
C HIS A 240 12.07 19.68 9.65
N GLU A 241 12.35 20.63 10.52
CA GLU A 241 12.05 22.04 10.25
C GLU A 241 12.74 22.51 8.96
N PRO A 242 12.12 23.36 8.13
CA PRO A 242 12.67 23.78 6.85
C PRO A 242 14.10 24.33 6.91
N SER A 243 14.45 25.01 8.01
CA SER A 243 15.79 25.56 8.28
C SER A 243 16.84 24.52 8.66
N LYS A 244 16.42 23.31 9.10
CA LYS A 244 17.31 22.24 9.59
C LYS A 244 17.70 21.21 8.53
N TYR A 245 17.26 21.38 7.29
CA TYR A 245 17.69 20.47 6.22
C TYR A 245 19.12 20.78 5.79
N ALA A 246 20.00 19.80 5.96
CA ALA A 246 21.41 19.88 5.56
C ALA A 246 21.61 19.93 4.03
N HIS A 247 20.65 19.38 3.27
CA HIS A 247 20.69 19.33 1.81
C HIS A 247 19.43 19.94 1.19
N ASP A 248 19.57 20.47 -0.02
CA ASP A 248 18.46 21.04 -0.78
C ASP A 248 17.63 19.94 -1.47
N VAL A 249 16.97 19.10 -0.64
CA VAL A 249 15.99 18.13 -1.12
C VAL A 249 14.70 18.83 -1.56
N PHE A 250 14.00 18.26 -2.54
CA PHE A 250 12.84 18.91 -3.16
C PHE A 250 11.77 19.38 -2.17
N GLN A 251 11.46 18.59 -1.14
CA GLN A 251 10.51 19.00 -0.11
C GLN A 251 11.00 20.17 0.73
N ALA A 252 12.31 20.31 0.96
CA ALA A 252 12.87 21.45 1.67
C ALA A 252 12.78 22.72 0.83
N ILE A 253 13.04 22.63 -0.49
CA ILE A 253 12.87 23.73 -1.43
C ILE A 253 11.40 24.18 -1.45
N ALA A 254 10.46 23.26 -1.56
CA ALA A 254 9.03 23.54 -1.53
C ALA A 254 8.61 24.22 -0.22
N ALA A 255 9.10 23.74 0.93
CA ALA A 255 8.83 24.35 2.23
C ALA A 255 9.36 25.78 2.31
N LYS A 256 10.59 26.05 1.83
CA LYS A 256 11.16 27.41 1.74
C LYS A 256 10.33 28.33 0.83
N GLN A 257 9.75 27.81 -0.26
CA GLN A 257 8.82 28.58 -1.12
C GLN A 257 7.53 28.93 -0.38
N LEU A 258 6.95 28.00 0.39
CA LEU A 258 5.75 28.25 1.22
C LEU A 258 6.00 29.35 2.24
N THR A 259 7.13 29.30 2.96
CA THR A 259 7.50 30.34 3.93
C THR A 259 7.59 31.73 3.26
N ARG A 260 8.12 31.82 2.03
CA ARG A 260 8.15 33.08 1.27
C ARG A 260 6.76 33.58 0.86
N LEU A 261 5.77 32.67 0.73
CA LEU A 261 4.38 33.00 0.49
C LEU A 261 3.60 33.31 1.78
N GLY A 262 4.27 33.39 2.93
CA GLY A 262 3.65 33.65 4.23
C GLY A 262 2.97 32.43 4.84
N VAL A 263 3.26 31.22 4.35
CA VAL A 263 2.72 29.96 4.88
C VAL A 263 3.80 29.26 5.70
N ASP A 264 3.64 29.25 7.00
CA ASP A 264 4.53 28.54 7.91
C ASP A 264 4.27 27.04 7.85
N VAL A 265 5.35 26.27 7.71
CA VAL A 265 5.31 24.81 7.71
C VAL A 265 6.38 24.27 8.65
N SER A 266 6.00 23.26 9.42
CA SER A 266 6.84 22.62 10.44
C SER A 266 7.10 21.16 10.16
N ALA A 267 8.04 20.56 10.87
CA ALA A 267 8.30 19.12 10.87
C ALA A 267 7.00 18.33 11.11
N GLY A 268 6.80 17.24 10.37
CA GLY A 268 5.59 16.44 10.43
C GLY A 268 4.47 16.90 9.50
N GLN A 269 4.46 18.14 9.01
CA GLN A 269 3.50 18.61 8.02
C GLN A 269 3.86 18.15 6.61
N THR A 270 2.87 18.18 5.70
CA THR A 270 3.07 17.76 4.30
C THR A 270 3.18 18.97 3.40
N VAL A 271 4.07 18.87 2.42
CA VAL A 271 4.20 19.83 1.31
C VAL A 271 3.89 19.14 -0.01
N GLN A 272 3.30 19.86 -0.93
CA GLN A 272 3.05 19.39 -2.29
C GLN A 272 3.80 20.25 -3.29
N TYR A 273 4.46 19.62 -4.24
CA TYR A 273 5.25 20.29 -5.25
C TYR A 273 5.28 19.55 -6.58
N LEU A 274 5.52 20.30 -7.64
CA LEU A 274 5.82 19.82 -8.99
C LEU A 274 7.33 19.91 -9.23
N ILE A 275 7.93 18.93 -9.86
CA ILE A 275 9.32 19.02 -10.33
C ILE A 275 9.28 19.67 -11.70
N VAL A 276 9.94 20.84 -11.83
CA VAL A 276 9.94 21.64 -13.06
C VAL A 276 11.26 21.53 -13.82
N ASP A 277 12.38 21.47 -13.11
CA ASP A 277 13.72 21.26 -13.67
C ASP A 277 14.66 20.70 -12.58
N ALA A 278 14.73 19.38 -12.46
CA ALA A 278 15.49 18.70 -11.40
C ALA A 278 17.00 19.03 -11.39
N LYS A 279 17.55 19.43 -12.55
CA LYS A 279 18.98 19.73 -12.77
C LYS A 279 19.28 21.22 -12.76
N ASN A 280 18.31 22.10 -12.52
CA ASN A 280 18.50 23.53 -12.52
C ASN A 280 19.64 23.95 -11.59
N ARG A 281 20.56 24.79 -12.08
CA ARG A 281 21.68 25.31 -11.28
C ARG A 281 21.20 26.10 -10.07
N ARG A 282 20.13 26.89 -10.24
CA ARG A 282 19.46 27.60 -9.13
C ARG A 282 18.51 26.63 -8.44
N VAL A 283 18.92 26.14 -7.29
CA VAL A 283 18.20 25.12 -6.52
C VAL A 283 16.73 25.45 -6.30
N GLN A 284 16.41 26.73 -6.02
CA GLN A 284 15.02 27.18 -5.82
C GLN A 284 14.11 26.98 -7.04
N ASN A 285 14.66 26.83 -8.24
CA ASN A 285 13.90 26.67 -9.47
C ASN A 285 13.71 25.18 -9.86
N ARG A 286 14.17 24.24 -9.05
CA ARG A 286 14.02 22.81 -9.33
C ARG A 286 12.61 22.31 -9.14
N VAL A 287 11.87 22.89 -8.23
CA VAL A 287 10.48 22.54 -7.95
C VAL A 287 9.61 23.80 -7.82
N LEU A 288 8.31 23.60 -7.99
CA LEU A 288 7.31 24.64 -7.76
C LEU A 288 6.27 24.10 -6.79
N VAL A 289 6.03 24.83 -5.69
CA VAL A 289 5.02 24.46 -4.69
C VAL A 289 3.61 24.50 -5.28
N SER A 290 2.72 23.63 -4.83
CA SER A 290 1.39 23.42 -5.43
C SER A 290 0.55 24.69 -5.55
N GLN A 291 0.71 25.66 -4.64
CA GLN A 291 0.02 26.96 -4.65
C GLN A 291 0.35 27.83 -5.87
N LEU A 292 1.51 27.61 -6.47
CA LEU A 292 1.97 28.35 -7.65
C LEU A 292 1.77 27.57 -8.96
N VAL A 293 1.29 26.32 -8.89
CA VAL A 293 1.10 25.47 -10.06
C VAL A 293 -0.21 25.80 -10.77
N ASN A 294 -0.11 26.21 -12.03
CA ASN A 294 -1.25 26.40 -12.93
C ASN A 294 -1.13 25.50 -14.17
N SER A 295 -2.09 25.57 -15.09
CA SER A 295 -2.16 24.73 -16.30
C SER A 295 -1.03 24.97 -17.31
N HIS A 296 -0.33 26.09 -17.24
CA HIS A 296 0.73 26.49 -18.18
C HIS A 296 2.13 26.13 -17.70
N VAL A 297 2.26 25.64 -16.44
CA VAL A 297 3.56 25.25 -15.89
C VAL A 297 4.06 23.99 -16.56
N ARG A 298 5.27 24.06 -17.14
CA ARG A 298 5.97 22.88 -17.68
C ARG A 298 6.62 22.09 -16.55
N TYR A 299 6.71 20.78 -16.72
CA TYR A 299 7.33 19.86 -15.77
C TYR A 299 8.58 19.19 -16.38
N ASP A 300 9.45 18.67 -15.52
CA ASP A 300 10.64 17.92 -15.90
C ASP A 300 10.23 16.52 -16.43
N VAL A 301 10.12 16.41 -17.75
CA VAL A 301 9.71 15.17 -18.46
C VAL A 301 10.60 13.99 -18.07
N GLU A 302 11.92 14.19 -18.08
CA GLU A 302 12.88 13.11 -17.82
C GLU A 302 12.74 12.57 -16.40
N LYS A 303 12.50 13.47 -15.42
CA LYS A 303 12.30 13.07 -14.04
C LYS A 303 11.01 12.28 -13.86
N TYR A 304 9.92 12.69 -14.49
CA TYR A 304 8.64 11.98 -14.41
C TYR A 304 8.65 10.67 -15.21
N LEU A 305 9.33 10.59 -16.35
CA LEU A 305 9.60 9.32 -17.05
C LEU A 305 10.38 8.35 -16.15
N GLY A 306 11.40 8.85 -15.44
CA GLY A 306 12.14 8.02 -14.47
C GLY A 306 11.23 7.44 -13.38
N LEU A 307 10.32 8.24 -12.83
CA LEU A 307 9.33 7.77 -11.84
C LEU A 307 8.36 6.75 -12.45
N LEU A 308 7.94 6.96 -13.69
CA LEU A 308 7.04 6.07 -14.42
C LEU A 308 7.69 4.69 -14.64
N PHE A 309 8.93 4.68 -15.15
CA PHE A 309 9.65 3.42 -15.40
C PHE A 309 10.00 2.68 -14.11
N MET A 310 10.37 3.40 -13.04
CA MET A 310 10.56 2.78 -11.72
C MET A 310 9.27 2.15 -11.17
N ALA A 311 8.12 2.78 -11.36
CA ALA A 311 6.85 2.20 -10.95
C ALA A 311 6.51 0.93 -11.75
N ALA A 312 6.82 0.92 -13.05
CA ALA A 312 6.65 -0.26 -13.91
C ALA A 312 7.64 -1.38 -13.54
N GLU A 313 8.92 -1.05 -13.31
CA GLU A 313 9.93 -2.00 -12.85
C GLU A 313 9.47 -2.71 -11.58
N ASN A 314 8.95 -1.97 -10.60
CA ASN A 314 8.53 -2.55 -9.33
C ASN A 314 7.51 -3.68 -9.47
N ILE A 315 6.69 -3.70 -10.51
CA ILE A 315 5.73 -4.78 -10.75
C ILE A 315 6.22 -5.85 -11.73
N LEU A 316 7.20 -5.54 -12.59
CA LEU A 316 7.70 -6.45 -13.62
C LEU A 316 9.11 -7.01 -13.34
N LEU A 317 9.79 -6.53 -12.30
CA LEU A 317 11.14 -6.99 -11.94
C LEU A 317 11.23 -8.52 -11.74
N PRO A 318 10.25 -9.20 -11.08
CA PRO A 318 10.27 -10.66 -10.94
C PRO A 318 10.27 -11.42 -12.26
N PHE A 319 9.92 -10.75 -13.36
CA PHE A 319 9.82 -11.31 -14.71
C PHE A 319 10.98 -10.85 -15.62
N GLY A 320 12.05 -10.30 -15.03
CA GLY A 320 13.27 -9.91 -15.76
C GLY A 320 13.19 -8.57 -16.51
N TYR A 321 12.27 -7.68 -16.13
CA TYR A 321 12.15 -6.34 -16.71
C TYR A 321 12.70 -5.28 -15.75
N SER A 322 13.93 -4.82 -16.00
CA SER A 322 14.53 -3.65 -15.33
C SER A 322 13.96 -2.34 -15.87
N ALA A 323 14.13 -1.24 -15.13
CA ALA A 323 13.70 0.09 -15.57
C ALA A 323 14.31 0.48 -16.93
N GLN A 324 15.59 0.14 -17.16
CA GLN A 324 16.25 0.40 -18.43
C GLN A 324 15.61 -0.40 -19.57
N LYS A 325 15.43 -1.71 -19.40
CA LYS A 325 14.78 -2.57 -20.39
C LYS A 325 13.35 -2.11 -20.72
N ILE A 326 12.59 -1.69 -19.69
CA ILE A 326 11.25 -1.12 -19.88
C ILE A 326 11.32 0.19 -20.65
N ARG A 327 12.26 1.08 -20.32
CA ARG A 327 12.48 2.35 -21.02
C ARG A 327 12.74 2.11 -22.49
N ASP A 328 13.69 1.22 -22.80
CA ASP A 328 14.08 0.91 -24.17
C ASP A 328 12.92 0.33 -24.98
N TYR A 329 12.19 -0.60 -24.40
CA TYR A 329 10.98 -1.18 -25.01
C TYR A 329 9.89 -0.12 -25.28
N VAL A 330 9.65 0.77 -24.31
CA VAL A 330 8.59 1.79 -24.41
C VAL A 330 8.95 2.89 -25.39
N LEU A 331 10.21 3.36 -25.39
CA LEU A 331 10.63 4.48 -26.22
C LEU A 331 11.05 4.07 -27.64
N TYR A 332 11.67 2.90 -27.80
CA TYR A 332 12.29 2.49 -29.08
C TYR A 332 11.64 1.26 -29.73
N GLY A 333 10.76 0.53 -29.00
CA GLY A 333 10.02 -0.63 -29.51
C GLY A 333 10.75 -1.97 -29.37
N GLU A 334 10.06 -3.07 -29.75
CA GLU A 334 10.53 -4.45 -29.51
C GLU A 334 11.85 -4.82 -30.23
N ARG A 335 12.17 -4.18 -31.34
CA ARG A 335 13.32 -4.57 -32.18
C ARG A 335 14.70 -4.38 -31.55
N GLN A 336 14.84 -3.51 -30.54
CA GLN A 336 16.14 -3.26 -29.88
C GLN A 336 16.39 -4.13 -28.63
N VAL A 337 15.37 -4.78 -28.07
CA VAL A 337 15.51 -5.58 -26.84
C VAL A 337 16.03 -6.99 -27.12
N ILE A 338 16.04 -7.44 -28.37
CA ILE A 338 16.51 -8.77 -28.80
C ILE A 338 18.02 -8.80 -29.12
N LEU A 339 18.68 -7.64 -29.20
CA LEU A 339 20.08 -7.53 -29.64
C LEU A 339 21.10 -7.28 -28.51
N ASN A 340 20.70 -7.34 -27.27
CA ASN A 340 21.54 -7.32 -26.07
C ASN A 340 21.12 -8.47 -25.14
#